data_39654f8f2bab7a65d98a86c0a4b8dd7c
#
_entry.id   39654f8f2bab7a65d98a86c0a4b8dd7c
#
_cell.length_a   1.000
_cell.length_b   1.000
_cell.length_c   1.000
_cell.angle_alpha   90.00
_cell.angle_beta   90.00
_cell.angle_gamma   90.00
#
_symmetry.space_group_name_H-M   'P 1'
#
loop_
_entity.id
_entity.type
_entity.pdbx_description
1 polymer ?
#
loop_
_entity_poly.entity_id
_entity_poly.type
_entity_poly.pdbx_seq_one_letter_code
_entity_poly.pdbx_strand_id
1 'polypeptide(L)'
;SRTKQYLKSTAAKYAGAIACLKETGRPTAEVAREFGLHPETFREYVREHEPELAARLGMTRLADGRQVLARSMEKYGEAVRLYETTTEPLRSIADRLGLQYNSVGGFVRRSRPDAIEAHNRLVEREEALRREKEQAESVALALQRENEEKERILSALRQTGGNKRKAAKLLGFSKSTLYNKLNALGLNDTGDT
;
A
#
# COMPACT_ATOMS: atom_id res chain seq x y z
N SER A 1 25.98 -46.63 5.73
CA SER A 1 25.83 -45.39 4.93
C SER A 1 26.21 -44.21 5.81
N ARG A 2 27.14 -43.35 5.35
CA ARG A 2 27.63 -42.15 6.09
C ARG A 2 26.47 -41.22 6.52
N THR A 3 25.45 -41.09 5.74
CA THR A 3 24.27 -40.23 6.01
C THR A 3 23.48 -40.73 7.23
N LYS A 4 23.26 -42.04 7.40
CA LYS A 4 22.57 -42.60 8.56
C LYS A 4 23.37 -42.43 9.86
N GLN A 5 24.70 -42.47 9.79
CA GLN A 5 25.59 -42.29 10.93
C GLN A 5 25.68 -40.82 11.37
N TYR A 6 25.69 -39.91 10.39
CA TYR A 6 25.62 -38.46 10.62
C TYR A 6 24.30 -38.05 11.29
N LEU A 7 23.17 -38.53 10.80
CA LEU A 7 21.85 -38.27 11.39
C LEU A 7 21.73 -38.77 12.84
N LYS A 8 22.30 -39.96 13.14
CA LYS A 8 22.30 -40.49 14.51
C LYS A 8 23.15 -39.64 15.47
N SER A 9 24.33 -39.20 15.06
CA SER A 9 25.20 -38.33 15.87
C SER A 9 24.56 -36.95 16.10
N THR A 10 23.86 -36.40 15.11
CA THR A 10 23.15 -35.13 15.21
C THR A 10 21.95 -35.24 16.14
N ALA A 11 21.16 -36.28 16.02
CA ALA A 11 20.03 -36.54 16.92
C ALA A 11 20.50 -36.69 18.38
N ALA A 12 21.57 -37.44 18.62
CA ALA A 12 22.17 -37.60 19.97
C ALA A 12 22.64 -36.26 20.55
N LYS A 13 23.24 -35.40 19.73
CA LYS A 13 23.70 -34.07 20.12
C LYS A 13 22.55 -33.16 20.62
N TYR A 14 21.37 -33.27 20.02
CA TYR A 14 20.23 -32.42 20.37
C TYR A 14 19.25 -33.07 21.37
N ALA A 15 19.39 -34.36 21.66
CA ALA A 15 18.45 -35.13 22.49
C ALA A 15 18.20 -34.50 23.87
N GLY A 16 19.27 -34.10 24.60
CA GLY A 16 19.17 -33.48 25.91
C GLY A 16 18.43 -32.13 25.87
N ALA A 17 18.76 -31.29 24.89
CA ALA A 17 18.11 -30.00 24.71
C ALA A 17 16.64 -30.15 24.31
N ILE A 18 16.29 -31.14 23.49
CA ILE A 18 14.91 -31.44 23.11
C ILE A 18 14.11 -31.92 24.32
N ALA A 19 14.67 -32.80 25.16
CA ALA A 19 14.02 -33.24 26.39
C ALA A 19 13.72 -32.05 27.31
N CYS A 20 14.71 -31.18 27.53
CA CYS A 20 14.52 -29.95 28.29
C CYS A 20 13.42 -29.04 27.73
N LEU A 21 13.35 -28.88 26.40
CA LEU A 21 12.27 -28.11 25.77
C LEU A 21 10.88 -28.75 25.97
N LYS A 22 10.80 -30.08 25.90
CA LYS A 22 9.55 -30.84 26.11
C LYS A 22 9.00 -30.67 27.53
N GLU A 23 9.89 -30.63 28.51
CA GLU A 23 9.56 -30.52 29.92
C GLU A 23 9.23 -29.06 30.32
N THR A 24 10.08 -28.13 29.92
CA THR A 24 10.05 -26.77 30.47
C THR A 24 9.28 -25.76 29.61
N GLY A 25 9.15 -26.00 28.31
CA GLY A 25 8.57 -25.03 27.35
C GLY A 25 9.34 -23.71 27.24
N ARG A 26 10.60 -23.66 27.75
CA ARG A 26 11.48 -22.49 27.75
C ARG A 26 11.80 -22.05 26.32
N PRO A 27 12.22 -20.78 26.11
CA PRO A 27 12.66 -20.30 24.81
C PRO A 27 13.79 -21.15 24.23
N THR A 28 13.63 -21.58 22.97
CA THR A 28 14.60 -22.46 22.27
C THR A 28 16.03 -21.89 22.30
N ALA A 29 16.18 -20.57 22.23
CA ALA A 29 17.47 -19.90 22.22
C ALA A 29 18.17 -19.97 23.59
N GLU A 30 17.44 -20.00 24.70
CA GLU A 30 17.98 -20.14 26.04
C GLU A 30 18.51 -21.58 26.26
N VAL A 31 17.65 -22.54 25.93
CA VAL A 31 18.02 -23.96 26.03
C VAL A 31 19.20 -24.29 25.12
N ALA A 32 19.21 -23.77 23.89
CA ALA A 32 20.36 -23.96 23.00
C ALA A 32 21.68 -23.48 23.61
N ARG A 33 21.69 -22.29 24.22
CA ARG A 33 22.91 -21.76 24.88
C ARG A 33 23.34 -22.59 26.06
N GLU A 34 22.41 -23.08 26.88
CA GLU A 34 22.68 -23.92 28.04
C GLU A 34 23.34 -25.24 27.63
N PHE A 35 22.94 -25.82 26.52
CA PHE A 35 23.51 -27.04 25.95
C PHE A 35 24.69 -26.82 24.99
N GLY A 36 25.22 -25.57 24.89
CA GLY A 36 26.34 -25.25 24.00
C GLY A 36 26.01 -25.39 22.51
N LEU A 37 24.75 -25.24 22.16
CA LEU A 37 24.27 -25.37 20.78
C LEU A 37 24.10 -23.99 20.13
N HIS A 38 24.30 -23.94 18.82
CA HIS A 38 23.99 -22.71 18.08
C HIS A 38 22.45 -22.51 17.99
N PRO A 39 21.89 -21.40 18.47
CA PRO A 39 20.45 -21.25 18.63
C PRO A 39 19.65 -21.38 17.31
N GLU A 40 20.14 -20.83 16.20
CA GLU A 40 19.44 -20.91 14.91
C GLU A 40 19.42 -22.34 14.37
N THR A 41 20.57 -23.00 14.37
CA THR A 41 20.70 -24.40 13.90
C THR A 41 19.86 -25.36 14.75
N PHE A 42 19.82 -25.12 16.06
CA PHE A 42 18.97 -25.91 16.95
C PHE A 42 17.49 -25.66 16.73
N ARG A 43 17.11 -24.42 16.53
CA ARG A 43 15.72 -24.04 16.20
C ARG A 43 15.26 -24.67 14.89
N GLU A 44 16.13 -24.68 13.88
CA GLU A 44 15.87 -25.30 12.58
C GLU A 44 15.69 -26.81 12.72
N TYR A 45 16.57 -27.46 13.48
CA TYR A 45 16.47 -28.90 13.79
C TYR A 45 15.13 -29.23 14.47
N VAL A 46 14.74 -28.50 15.52
CA VAL A 46 13.46 -28.71 16.23
C VAL A 46 12.28 -28.59 15.26
N ARG A 47 12.29 -27.64 14.35
CA ARG A 47 11.21 -27.46 13.36
C ARG A 47 11.10 -28.59 12.37
N GLU A 48 12.24 -29.11 11.94
CA GLU A 48 12.32 -30.15 10.91
C GLU A 48 11.99 -31.54 11.48
N HIS A 49 12.47 -31.81 12.68
CA HIS A 49 12.44 -33.16 13.27
C HIS A 49 11.43 -33.33 14.41
N GLU A 50 10.96 -32.24 15.01
CA GLU A 50 10.01 -32.22 16.13
C GLU A 50 8.83 -31.25 15.84
N PRO A 51 8.03 -31.50 14.79
CA PRO A 51 7.00 -30.53 14.35
C PRO A 51 5.93 -30.28 15.42
N GLU A 52 5.56 -31.27 16.22
CA GLU A 52 4.59 -31.08 17.31
C GLU A 52 5.14 -30.19 18.43
N LEU A 53 6.41 -30.38 18.78
CA LEU A 53 7.10 -29.53 19.74
C LEU A 53 7.25 -28.11 19.21
N ALA A 54 7.61 -27.97 17.94
CA ALA A 54 7.71 -26.68 17.28
C ALA A 54 6.35 -25.91 17.30
N ALA A 55 5.26 -26.59 17.00
CA ALA A 55 3.92 -26.03 17.10
C ALA A 55 3.57 -25.60 18.53
N ARG A 56 3.83 -26.45 19.52
CA ARG A 56 3.61 -26.15 20.94
C ARG A 56 4.43 -24.95 21.42
N LEU A 57 5.66 -24.79 20.91
CA LEU A 57 6.52 -23.62 21.18
C LEU A 57 6.17 -22.37 20.35
N GLY A 58 5.07 -22.42 19.61
CA GLY A 58 4.59 -21.29 18.84
C GLY A 58 5.42 -20.94 17.61
N MET A 59 6.13 -21.91 17.03
CA MET A 59 6.85 -21.75 15.79
C MET A 59 5.89 -21.97 14.63
N THR A 60 5.42 -20.89 13.98
CA THR A 60 4.46 -20.96 12.86
C THR A 60 5.18 -20.80 11.52
N ARG A 61 4.78 -21.58 10.52
CA ARG A 61 5.21 -21.45 9.13
C ARG A 61 4.14 -20.71 8.35
N LEU A 62 4.52 -19.66 7.62
CA LEU A 62 3.63 -18.98 6.68
C LEU A 62 3.47 -19.81 5.39
N ALA A 63 2.45 -19.50 4.59
CA ALA A 63 2.17 -20.20 3.34
C ALA A 63 3.34 -20.18 2.33
N ASP A 64 4.19 -19.14 2.39
CA ASP A 64 5.40 -19.01 1.58
C ASP A 64 6.64 -19.76 2.16
N GLY A 65 6.44 -20.56 3.20
CA GLY A 65 7.49 -21.34 3.86
C GLY A 65 8.32 -20.58 4.91
N ARG A 66 8.12 -19.24 5.04
CA ARG A 66 8.80 -18.46 6.07
C ARG A 66 8.26 -18.80 7.46
N GLN A 67 9.14 -18.71 8.43
CA GLN A 67 8.83 -19.08 9.80
C GLN A 67 8.68 -17.84 10.67
N VAL A 68 7.61 -17.82 11.42
CA VAL A 68 7.30 -16.73 12.36
C VAL A 68 6.91 -17.35 13.69
N LEU A 69 7.38 -16.75 14.78
CA LEU A 69 6.93 -17.14 16.12
C LEU A 69 5.44 -16.77 16.28
N ALA A 70 4.63 -17.70 16.78
CA ALA A 70 3.19 -17.44 17.02
C ALA A 70 2.99 -16.19 17.88
N ARG A 71 3.83 -15.98 18.91
CA ARG A 71 3.82 -14.78 19.75
C ARG A 71 4.03 -13.47 18.94
N SER A 72 4.85 -13.51 17.88
CA SER A 72 5.03 -12.34 17.02
C SER A 72 3.85 -12.11 16.10
N MET A 73 3.20 -13.18 15.63
CA MET A 73 1.94 -13.08 14.88
C MET A 73 0.81 -12.56 15.75
N GLU A 74 0.69 -13.05 16.98
CA GLU A 74 -0.29 -12.56 17.94
C GLU A 74 -0.08 -11.06 18.22
N LYS A 75 1.17 -10.65 18.46
CA LYS A 75 1.49 -9.27 18.78
C LYS A 75 1.32 -8.29 17.61
N TYR A 76 1.71 -8.69 16.40
CA TYR A 76 1.79 -7.80 15.24
C TYR A 76 0.77 -8.11 14.14
N GLY A 77 0.02 -9.23 14.26
CA GLY A 77 -0.89 -9.70 13.22
C GLY A 77 -1.96 -8.67 12.84
N GLU A 78 -2.52 -7.98 13.82
CA GLU A 78 -3.51 -6.94 13.57
C GLU A 78 -2.91 -5.75 12.80
N ALA A 79 -1.70 -5.32 13.16
CA ALA A 79 -1.01 -4.26 12.44
C ALA A 79 -0.69 -4.66 11.00
N VAL A 80 -0.29 -5.91 10.77
CA VAL A 80 -0.05 -6.45 9.43
C VAL A 80 -1.34 -6.48 8.62
N ARG A 81 -2.43 -7.00 9.19
CA ARG A 81 -3.75 -7.08 8.54
C ARG A 81 -4.24 -5.69 8.11
N LEU A 82 -4.15 -4.70 8.98
CA LEU A 82 -4.53 -3.33 8.66
C LEU A 82 -3.64 -2.74 7.56
N TYR A 83 -2.35 -2.99 7.64
CA TYR A 83 -1.39 -2.49 6.65
C TYR A 83 -1.62 -3.08 5.26
N GLU A 84 -1.93 -4.37 5.14
CA GLU A 84 -2.17 -5.02 3.85
C GLU A 84 -3.55 -4.75 3.26
N THR A 85 -4.51 -4.26 4.06
CA THR A 85 -5.90 -4.04 3.63
C THR A 85 -6.31 -2.57 3.55
N THR A 86 -5.44 -1.65 3.94
CA THR A 86 -5.72 -0.21 3.92
C THR A 86 -4.55 0.58 3.32
N THR A 87 -4.78 1.84 3.00
CA THR A 87 -3.76 2.79 2.57
C THR A 87 -3.12 3.56 3.75
N GLU A 88 -3.49 3.20 4.99
CA GLU A 88 -2.98 3.83 6.19
C GLU A 88 -1.49 3.50 6.39
N PRO A 89 -0.61 4.50 6.60
CA PRO A 89 0.82 4.26 6.83
C PRO A 89 1.08 3.39 8.06
N LEU A 90 2.05 2.48 7.95
CA LEU A 90 2.39 1.55 9.04
C LEU A 90 2.71 2.27 10.38
N ARG A 91 3.26 3.47 10.33
CA ARG A 91 3.52 4.29 11.52
C ARG A 91 2.23 4.64 12.24
N SER A 92 1.23 5.14 11.51
CA SER A 92 -0.09 5.50 12.06
C SER A 92 -0.78 4.29 12.68
N ILE A 93 -0.73 3.13 11.99
CA ILE A 93 -1.27 1.87 12.51
C ILE A 93 -0.56 1.47 13.80
N ALA A 94 0.78 1.54 13.84
CA ALA A 94 1.57 1.20 15.01
C ALA A 94 1.24 2.10 16.21
N ASP A 95 1.16 3.40 15.99
CA ASP A 95 0.83 4.39 17.02
C ASP A 95 -0.58 4.15 17.59
N ARG A 96 -1.56 3.88 16.73
CA ARG A 96 -2.94 3.57 17.12
C ARG A 96 -3.07 2.27 17.93
N LEU A 97 -2.25 1.27 17.62
CA LEU A 97 -2.23 -0.02 18.33
C LEU A 97 -1.28 -0.04 19.54
N GLY A 98 -0.63 1.07 19.89
CA GLY A 98 0.34 1.15 20.99
C GLY A 98 1.59 0.31 20.75
N LEU A 99 1.99 0.09 19.49
CA LEU A 99 3.13 -0.72 19.09
C LEU A 99 4.33 0.15 18.73
N GLN A 100 5.52 -0.35 18.97
CA GLN A 100 6.78 0.28 18.56
C GLN A 100 6.95 0.14 17.04
N TYR A 101 6.89 1.27 16.30
CA TYR A 101 7.00 1.30 14.83
C TYR A 101 8.19 0.51 14.29
N ASN A 102 9.40 0.70 14.87
CA ASN A 102 10.60 -0.01 14.41
C ASN A 102 10.49 -1.53 14.56
N SER A 103 9.82 -1.99 15.61
CA SER A 103 9.59 -3.43 15.86
C SER A 103 8.61 -4.02 14.87
N VAL A 104 7.47 -3.35 14.65
CA VAL A 104 6.47 -3.75 13.64
C VAL A 104 7.06 -3.71 12.23
N GLY A 105 7.73 -2.61 11.85
CA GLY A 105 8.35 -2.47 10.55
C GLY A 105 9.45 -3.49 10.29
N GLY A 106 10.23 -3.81 11.32
CA GLY A 106 11.21 -4.90 11.26
C GLY A 106 10.57 -6.27 11.08
N PHE A 107 9.44 -6.52 11.74
CA PHE A 107 8.66 -7.76 11.58
C PHE A 107 8.06 -7.87 10.17
N VAL A 108 7.40 -6.82 9.68
CA VAL A 108 6.80 -6.79 8.34
C VAL A 108 7.85 -7.06 7.27
N ARG A 109 8.97 -6.32 7.28
CA ARG A 109 10.05 -6.50 6.28
C ARG A 109 10.63 -7.91 6.24
N ARG A 110 10.80 -8.54 7.40
CA ARG A 110 11.43 -9.88 7.46
C ARG A 110 10.44 -11.00 7.24
N SER A 111 9.21 -10.85 7.74
CA SER A 111 8.27 -11.97 7.84
C SER A 111 7.07 -11.84 6.89
N ARG A 112 6.70 -10.61 6.50
CA ARG A 112 5.52 -10.34 5.68
C ARG A 112 5.80 -9.29 4.57
N PRO A 113 6.83 -9.47 3.71
CA PRO A 113 7.05 -8.59 2.56
C PRO A 113 5.87 -8.56 1.59
N ASP A 114 5.09 -9.64 1.52
CA ASP A 114 3.81 -9.71 0.81
C ASP A 114 2.81 -8.61 1.25
N ALA A 115 2.77 -8.29 2.55
CA ALA A 115 1.95 -7.19 3.08
C ALA A 115 2.41 -5.81 2.56
N ILE A 116 3.72 -5.63 2.36
CA ILE A 116 4.25 -4.39 1.76
C ILE A 116 3.77 -4.25 0.31
N GLU A 117 3.86 -5.32 -0.47
CA GLU A 117 3.40 -5.31 -1.86
C GLU A 117 1.89 -5.08 -1.96
N ALA A 118 1.10 -5.70 -1.06
CA ALA A 118 -0.34 -5.49 -1.00
C ALA A 118 -0.68 -4.02 -0.70
N HIS A 119 -0.04 -3.45 0.32
CA HIS A 119 -0.21 -2.04 0.68
C HIS A 119 0.15 -1.09 -0.46
N ASN A 120 1.31 -1.28 -1.09
CA ASN A 120 1.75 -0.42 -2.20
C ASN A 120 0.76 -0.44 -3.36
N ARG A 121 0.22 -1.62 -3.72
CA ARG A 121 -0.83 -1.72 -4.75
C ARG A 121 -2.10 -0.95 -4.40
N LEU A 122 -2.50 -0.94 -3.12
CA LEU A 122 -3.67 -0.16 -2.67
C LEU A 122 -3.40 1.35 -2.76
N VAL A 123 -2.23 1.80 -2.31
CA VAL A 123 -1.82 3.22 -2.39
C VAL A 123 -1.76 3.69 -3.84
N GLU A 124 -1.09 2.94 -4.72
CA GLU A 124 -1.00 3.26 -6.15
C GLU A 124 -2.38 3.36 -6.81
N ARG A 125 -3.28 2.43 -6.47
CA ARG A 125 -4.66 2.44 -6.99
C ARG A 125 -5.44 3.66 -6.51
N GLU A 126 -5.35 4.01 -5.24
CA GLU A 126 -6.02 5.17 -4.67
C GLU A 126 -5.49 6.47 -5.29
N GLU A 127 -4.17 6.59 -5.44
CA GLU A 127 -3.56 7.74 -6.12
C GLU A 127 -3.96 7.84 -7.59
N ALA A 128 -4.05 6.73 -8.32
CA ALA A 128 -4.50 6.73 -9.71
C ALA A 128 -5.95 7.24 -9.83
N LEU A 129 -6.85 6.74 -8.98
CA LEU A 129 -8.25 7.19 -8.93
C LEU A 129 -8.37 8.67 -8.56
N ARG A 130 -7.55 9.14 -7.63
CA ARG A 130 -7.53 10.58 -7.27
C ARG A 130 -7.09 11.45 -8.43
N ARG A 131 -6.00 11.06 -9.14
CA ARG A 131 -5.52 11.79 -10.32
C ARG A 131 -6.56 11.82 -11.43
N GLU A 132 -7.22 10.69 -11.69
CA GLU A 132 -8.30 10.61 -12.69
C GLU A 132 -9.46 11.56 -12.33
N LYS A 133 -9.88 11.58 -11.07
CA LYS A 133 -10.92 12.48 -10.58
C LYS A 133 -10.52 13.95 -10.71
N GLU A 134 -9.31 14.31 -10.29
CA GLU A 134 -8.77 15.68 -10.41
C GLU A 134 -8.72 16.14 -11.89
N GLN A 135 -8.32 15.25 -12.80
CA GLN A 135 -8.32 15.52 -14.23
C GLN A 135 -9.73 15.72 -14.78
N ALA A 136 -10.67 14.84 -14.40
CA ALA A 136 -12.07 14.97 -14.83
C ALA A 136 -12.71 16.28 -14.33
N GLU A 137 -12.47 16.65 -13.08
CA GLU A 137 -12.94 17.91 -12.50
C GLU A 137 -12.32 19.12 -13.22
N SER A 138 -11.04 19.07 -13.54
CA SER A 138 -10.36 20.13 -14.31
C SER A 138 -10.94 20.31 -15.71
N VAL A 139 -11.18 19.20 -16.43
CA VAL A 139 -11.81 19.22 -17.76
C VAL A 139 -13.23 19.74 -17.68
N ALA A 140 -14.02 19.30 -16.69
CA ALA A 140 -15.40 19.76 -16.50
C ALA A 140 -15.45 21.27 -16.22
N LEU A 141 -14.55 21.79 -15.39
CA LEU A 141 -14.45 23.21 -15.10
C LEU A 141 -14.03 24.03 -16.32
N ALA A 142 -13.10 23.51 -17.14
CA ALA A 142 -12.71 24.17 -18.39
C ALA A 142 -13.87 24.25 -19.37
N LEU A 143 -14.62 23.17 -19.55
CA LEU A 143 -15.82 23.13 -20.42
C LEU A 143 -16.92 24.07 -19.92
N GLN A 144 -17.13 24.12 -18.61
CA GLN A 144 -18.10 25.05 -18.03
C GLN A 144 -17.73 26.52 -18.35
N ARG A 145 -16.48 26.91 -18.16
CA ARG A 145 -15.98 28.27 -18.48
C ARG A 145 -16.13 28.59 -19.95
N GLU A 146 -15.84 27.65 -20.84
CA GLU A 146 -16.03 27.81 -22.27
C GLU A 146 -17.51 28.02 -22.62
N ASN A 147 -18.40 27.24 -22.05
CA ASN A 147 -19.85 27.39 -22.25
C ASN A 147 -20.38 28.73 -21.71
N GLU A 148 -19.95 29.15 -20.53
CA GLU A 148 -20.29 30.43 -19.94
C GLU A 148 -19.82 31.62 -20.83
N GLU A 149 -18.59 31.54 -21.36
CA GLU A 149 -18.05 32.53 -22.27
C GLU A 149 -18.86 32.59 -23.59
N LYS A 150 -19.17 31.40 -24.15
CA LYS A 150 -20.00 31.26 -25.33
C LYS A 150 -21.36 31.92 -25.14
N GLU A 151 -22.04 31.64 -24.04
CA GLU A 151 -23.34 32.22 -23.72
C GLU A 151 -23.27 33.76 -23.54
N ARG A 152 -22.22 34.27 -22.89
CA ARG A 152 -21.97 35.71 -22.76
C ARG A 152 -21.81 36.40 -24.11
N ILE A 153 -21.04 35.80 -25.03
CA ILE A 153 -20.82 36.32 -26.38
C ILE A 153 -22.11 36.28 -27.19
N LEU A 154 -22.85 35.17 -27.16
CA LEU A 154 -24.13 35.05 -27.85
C LEU A 154 -25.18 36.02 -27.31
N SER A 155 -25.23 36.21 -25.99
CA SER A 155 -26.13 37.22 -25.38
C SER A 155 -25.81 38.64 -25.85
N ALA A 156 -24.54 39.02 -25.88
CA ALA A 156 -24.09 40.32 -26.34
C ALA A 156 -24.39 40.54 -27.85
N LEU A 157 -24.24 39.51 -28.67
CA LEU A 157 -24.63 39.56 -30.11
C LEU A 157 -26.14 39.74 -30.28
N ARG A 158 -26.96 39.00 -29.53
CA ARG A 158 -28.42 39.15 -29.54
C ARG A 158 -28.84 40.56 -29.15
N GLN A 159 -28.30 41.14 -28.08
CA GLN A 159 -28.59 42.48 -27.61
C GLN A 159 -28.19 43.57 -28.61
N THR A 160 -27.20 43.34 -29.43
CA THR A 160 -26.69 44.29 -30.41
C THR A 160 -27.16 44.04 -31.83
N GLY A 161 -28.14 43.13 -32.02
CA GLY A 161 -28.69 42.78 -33.33
C GLY A 161 -27.65 42.21 -34.28
N GLY A 162 -26.72 41.39 -33.79
CA GLY A 162 -25.63 40.80 -34.58
C GLY A 162 -24.40 41.69 -34.79
N ASN A 163 -24.44 42.95 -34.33
CA ASN A 163 -23.36 43.89 -34.57
C ASN A 163 -22.12 43.55 -33.73
N LYS A 164 -21.15 42.87 -34.35
CA LYS A 164 -19.92 42.38 -33.71
C LYS A 164 -19.09 43.52 -33.07
N ARG A 165 -19.06 44.74 -33.64
CA ARG A 165 -18.37 45.90 -33.04
C ARG A 165 -19.02 46.39 -31.76
N LYS A 166 -20.36 46.49 -31.73
CA LYS A 166 -21.13 46.91 -30.54
C LYS A 166 -21.06 45.82 -29.46
N ALA A 167 -21.14 44.54 -29.86
CA ALA A 167 -20.98 43.41 -28.94
C ALA A 167 -19.59 43.36 -28.28
N ALA A 168 -18.51 43.59 -29.05
CA ALA A 168 -17.17 43.70 -28.51
C ALA A 168 -17.07 44.80 -27.43
N LYS A 169 -17.61 45.97 -27.72
CA LYS A 169 -17.64 47.09 -26.79
C LYS A 169 -18.45 46.77 -25.52
N LEU A 170 -19.60 46.08 -25.66
CA LEU A 170 -20.43 45.66 -24.55
C LEU A 170 -19.71 44.65 -23.61
N LEU A 171 -18.91 43.75 -24.20
CA LEU A 171 -18.12 42.75 -23.47
C LEU A 171 -16.80 43.28 -22.94
N GLY A 172 -16.40 44.52 -23.29
CA GLY A 172 -15.09 45.07 -22.93
C GLY A 172 -13.94 44.45 -23.73
N PHE A 173 -14.21 43.85 -24.88
CA PHE A 173 -13.23 43.23 -25.76
C PHE A 173 -12.77 44.18 -26.89
N SER A 174 -11.53 43.99 -27.35
CA SER A 174 -11.14 44.55 -28.65
C SER A 174 -11.89 43.80 -29.77
N LYS A 175 -12.02 44.48 -30.96
CA LYS A 175 -12.65 43.84 -32.13
C LYS A 175 -11.95 42.52 -32.47
N SER A 176 -10.60 42.51 -32.52
CA SER A 176 -9.80 41.34 -32.85
C SER A 176 -9.99 40.23 -31.82
N THR A 177 -10.08 40.55 -30.53
CA THR A 177 -10.31 39.58 -29.46
C THR A 177 -11.66 38.87 -29.64
N LEU A 178 -12.73 39.62 -29.94
CA LEU A 178 -14.05 39.00 -30.17
C LEU A 178 -14.03 38.11 -31.42
N TYR A 179 -13.43 38.53 -32.52
CA TYR A 179 -13.31 37.67 -33.70
C TYR A 179 -12.54 36.39 -33.45
N ASN A 180 -11.41 36.45 -32.73
CA ASN A 180 -10.64 35.29 -32.37
C ASN A 180 -11.46 34.32 -31.48
N LYS A 181 -12.23 34.84 -30.53
CA LYS A 181 -13.12 34.03 -29.69
C LYS A 181 -14.28 33.41 -30.48
N LEU A 182 -14.89 34.13 -31.39
CA LEU A 182 -15.92 33.59 -32.30
C LEU A 182 -15.38 32.46 -33.16
N ASN A 183 -14.14 32.62 -33.68
CA ASN A 183 -13.45 31.56 -34.42
C ASN A 183 -13.22 30.33 -33.54
N ALA A 184 -12.65 30.53 -32.36
CA ALA A 184 -12.34 29.44 -31.43
C ALA A 184 -13.57 28.66 -30.97
N LEU A 185 -14.70 29.36 -30.81
CA LEU A 185 -15.99 28.78 -30.39
C LEU A 185 -16.86 28.27 -31.57
N GLY A 186 -16.36 28.34 -32.82
CA GLY A 186 -17.10 27.92 -34.01
C GLY A 186 -18.35 28.75 -34.31
N LEU A 187 -18.39 30.03 -33.86
CA LEU A 187 -19.56 30.92 -33.98
C LEU A 187 -19.44 31.92 -35.11
N ASN A 188 -18.60 31.66 -36.13
CA ASN A 188 -18.36 32.64 -37.21
C ASN A 188 -19.55 32.89 -38.14
N ASP A 189 -20.42 31.88 -38.32
CA ASP A 189 -21.58 31.94 -39.23
C ASP A 189 -22.82 32.63 -38.65
N THR A 190 -22.77 33.13 -37.42
CA THR A 190 -23.90 33.85 -36.81
C THR A 190 -23.87 35.32 -37.20
N GLY A 191 -24.28 35.63 -38.45
CA GLY A 191 -24.72 36.96 -38.84
C GLY A 191 -23.77 37.83 -39.63
N ASP A 192 -23.66 37.59 -40.93
CA ASP A 192 -23.52 38.62 -41.96
C ASP A 192 -24.72 38.47 -42.90
N THR A 193 -25.85 39.06 -42.52
CA THR A 193 -26.95 39.44 -43.41
C THR A 193 -27.23 40.89 -43.19
#